data_98364f26524cbe05f81133d064111e7d
#
_entry.id   98364f26524cbe05f81133d064111e7d
#
_cell.length_a   1.000
_cell.length_b   1.000
_cell.length_c   1.000
_cell.angle_alpha   90.00
_cell.angle_beta   90.00
_cell.angle_gamma   90.00
#
_symmetry.space_group_name_H-M   'P 1'
#
loop_
_entity.id
_entity.type
_entity.pdbx_description
1 polymer ?
#
loop_
_entity_poly.entity_id
_entity_poly.type
_entity_poly.pdbx_seq_one_letter_code
_entity_poly.pdbx_strand_id
1 'polypeptide(L)'
;MCSSDLSKAIKHKLPPRELAVIRLPAFEEVADDPVLYAHANRILHLETNPGNARALVQKHGERDVWLNAPPIPLTTEEMDYVFDLPYARLPHPAYGNARFPAFDMIKFSVNIMRGCFGGCTFCSITEHEGRIIQNRSEESILREVEKIRDTAPGFTGIIS
;
A
#
# COMPACT_ATOMS: atom_id res chain seq x y z
N MET A 1 -16.36 -7.31 1.03
CA MET A 1 -17.27 -7.83 -0.04
C MET A 1 -16.79 -9.21 -0.40
N CYS A 2 -17.66 -10.21 -0.33
CA CYS A 2 -17.30 -11.61 -0.53
C CYS A 2 -17.09 -11.90 -2.01
N SER A 3 -16.05 -12.64 -2.37
CA SER A 3 -15.68 -12.99 -3.76
C SER A 3 -16.80 -13.67 -4.59
N SER A 4 -17.84 -14.17 -3.94
CA SER A 4 -18.97 -14.85 -4.59
C SER A 4 -19.89 -13.92 -5.40
N ASP A 5 -19.99 -12.64 -5.06
CA ASP A 5 -20.93 -11.73 -5.73
C ASP A 5 -20.36 -11.14 -7.02
N LEU A 6 -19.05 -10.93 -7.09
CA LEU A 6 -18.42 -10.46 -8.32
C LEU A 6 -18.28 -11.56 -9.37
N SER A 7 -18.08 -12.81 -8.96
CA SER A 7 -18.03 -13.95 -9.89
C SER A 7 -19.38 -14.21 -10.59
N LYS A 8 -20.50 -13.85 -9.96
CA LYS A 8 -21.84 -13.93 -10.56
C LYS A 8 -22.12 -12.80 -11.55
N ALA A 9 -21.61 -11.61 -11.30
CA ALA A 9 -21.73 -10.45 -12.20
C ALA A 9 -20.95 -10.63 -13.51
N ILE A 10 -19.83 -11.36 -13.46
CA ILE A 10 -18.92 -11.58 -14.60
C ILE A 10 -19.51 -12.60 -15.61
N LYS A 11 -20.48 -13.44 -15.22
CA LYS A 11 -20.99 -14.52 -16.09
C LYS A 11 -21.90 -14.08 -17.25
N HIS A 12 -22.38 -12.83 -17.30
CA HIS A 12 -23.46 -12.48 -18.24
C HIS A 12 -23.29 -11.23 -19.13
N LYS A 13 -22.22 -10.42 -18.96
CA LYS A 13 -21.84 -9.35 -19.89
C LYS A 13 -20.34 -9.15 -19.78
N LEU A 14 -19.65 -8.88 -20.90
CA LEU A 14 -18.31 -8.30 -20.85
C LEU A 14 -18.40 -7.07 -19.94
N PRO A 15 -17.75 -7.11 -18.78
CA PRO A 15 -17.86 -6.00 -17.86
C PRO A 15 -17.29 -4.74 -18.52
N PRO A 16 -17.78 -3.54 -18.19
CA PRO A 16 -17.07 -2.32 -18.48
C PRO A 16 -15.58 -2.49 -18.15
N ARG A 17 -14.70 -1.84 -18.88
CA ARG A 17 -13.24 -2.01 -18.71
C ARG A 17 -12.80 -1.87 -17.24
N GLU A 18 -13.51 -1.04 -16.49
CA GLU A 18 -13.35 -0.81 -15.05
C GLU A 18 -13.69 -2.03 -14.17
N LEU A 19 -14.48 -2.96 -14.70
CA LEU A 19 -14.85 -4.21 -14.02
C LEU A 19 -14.13 -5.44 -14.60
N ALA A 20 -13.21 -5.24 -15.55
CA ALA A 20 -12.44 -6.34 -16.11
C ALA A 20 -11.51 -6.92 -15.05
N VAL A 21 -11.42 -8.24 -14.99
CA VAL A 21 -10.59 -8.98 -14.05
C VAL A 21 -9.60 -9.83 -14.84
N ILE A 22 -8.34 -9.78 -14.44
CA ILE A 22 -7.30 -10.65 -15.00
C ILE A 22 -7.10 -11.83 -14.06
N ARG A 23 -7.24 -13.04 -14.61
CA ARG A 23 -6.85 -14.24 -13.89
C ARG A 23 -5.39 -14.55 -14.16
N LEU A 24 -4.61 -14.60 -13.08
CA LEU A 24 -3.23 -15.07 -13.08
C LEU A 24 -3.20 -16.61 -13.11
N PRO A 25 -2.08 -17.22 -13.55
CA PRO A 25 -1.85 -18.65 -13.34
C PRO A 25 -1.96 -18.99 -11.86
N ALA A 26 -2.34 -20.24 -11.53
CA ALA A 26 -2.47 -20.66 -10.14
C ALA A 26 -1.16 -20.47 -9.36
N PHE A 27 -1.26 -20.25 -8.05
CA PHE A 27 -0.08 -20.05 -7.21
C PHE A 27 0.90 -21.23 -7.30
N GLU A 28 0.39 -22.44 -7.31
CA GLU A 28 1.18 -23.65 -7.40
C GLU A 28 1.96 -23.72 -8.73
N GLU A 29 1.31 -23.35 -9.85
CA GLU A 29 1.97 -23.27 -11.15
C GLU A 29 3.08 -22.19 -11.17
N VAL A 30 2.80 -21.04 -10.58
CA VAL A 30 3.76 -19.93 -10.49
C VAL A 30 4.95 -20.28 -9.58
N ALA A 31 4.72 -21.06 -8.51
CA ALA A 31 5.77 -21.48 -7.60
C ALA A 31 6.77 -22.45 -8.26
N ASP A 32 6.30 -23.27 -9.19
CA ASP A 32 7.09 -24.31 -9.84
C ASP A 32 7.73 -23.86 -11.17
N ASP A 33 7.21 -22.80 -11.80
CA ASP A 33 7.67 -22.32 -13.10
C ASP A 33 8.14 -20.85 -13.05
N PRO A 34 9.47 -20.59 -13.17
CA PRO A 34 10.01 -19.23 -13.21
C PRO A 34 9.48 -18.36 -14.34
N VAL A 35 9.05 -18.94 -15.47
CA VAL A 35 8.49 -18.20 -16.60
C VAL A 35 7.09 -17.71 -16.23
N LEU A 36 6.25 -18.56 -15.64
CA LEU A 36 4.93 -18.17 -15.13
C LEU A 36 5.04 -17.13 -14.01
N TYR A 37 6.04 -17.28 -13.12
CA TYR A 37 6.34 -16.26 -12.10
C TYR A 37 6.67 -14.90 -12.76
N ALA A 38 7.54 -14.87 -13.76
CA ALA A 38 7.88 -13.64 -14.47
C ALA A 38 6.67 -13.00 -15.16
N HIS A 39 5.77 -13.82 -15.75
CA HIS A 39 4.51 -13.34 -16.33
C HIS A 39 3.57 -12.77 -15.29
N ALA A 40 3.36 -13.44 -14.17
CA ALA A 40 2.50 -12.97 -13.09
C ALA A 40 3.05 -11.64 -12.51
N ASN A 41 4.36 -11.57 -12.26
CA ASN A 41 5.02 -10.36 -11.76
C ASN A 41 4.89 -9.19 -12.76
N ARG A 42 5.05 -9.44 -14.06
CA ARG A 42 4.83 -8.42 -15.08
C ARG A 42 3.41 -7.88 -15.07
N ILE A 43 2.41 -8.74 -14.91
CA ILE A 43 1.01 -8.32 -14.83
C ILE A 43 0.77 -7.47 -13.58
N LEU A 44 1.25 -7.91 -12.41
CA LEU A 44 1.20 -7.12 -11.17
C LEU A 44 1.77 -5.72 -11.38
N HIS A 45 2.93 -5.62 -12.01
CA HIS A 45 3.59 -4.34 -12.29
C HIS A 45 2.79 -3.44 -13.25
N LEU A 46 2.13 -4.02 -14.26
CA LEU A 46 1.31 -3.26 -15.22
C LEU A 46 0.00 -2.75 -14.61
N GLU A 47 -0.55 -3.46 -13.63
CA GLU A 47 -1.83 -3.15 -12.99
C GLU A 47 -1.67 -2.36 -11.68
N THR A 48 -0.68 -1.46 -11.62
CA THR A 48 -0.39 -0.61 -10.45
C THR A 48 -0.91 0.82 -10.58
N ASN A 49 -1.40 1.24 -11.75
CA ASN A 49 -1.91 2.59 -11.95
C ASN A 49 -3.42 2.63 -11.66
N PRO A 50 -3.87 3.36 -10.62
CA PRO A 50 -5.29 3.42 -10.23
C PRO A 50 -6.21 3.97 -11.32
N GLY A 51 -5.68 4.75 -12.28
CA GLY A 51 -6.47 5.30 -13.37
C GLY A 51 -6.91 4.28 -14.43
N ASN A 52 -6.25 3.12 -14.52
CA ASN A 52 -6.53 2.12 -15.56
C ASN A 52 -6.27 0.67 -15.12
N ALA A 53 -5.85 0.44 -13.90
CA ALA A 53 -5.61 -0.90 -13.37
C ALA A 53 -6.91 -1.71 -13.29
N ARG A 54 -6.77 -3.01 -13.49
CA ARG A 54 -7.84 -4.00 -13.35
C ARG A 54 -7.65 -4.81 -12.07
N ALA A 55 -8.73 -5.38 -11.57
CA ALA A 55 -8.63 -6.34 -10.50
C ALA A 55 -7.94 -7.63 -10.98
N LEU A 56 -7.17 -8.24 -10.09
CA LEU A 56 -6.49 -9.51 -10.37
C LEU A 56 -7.08 -10.62 -9.50
N VAL A 57 -7.07 -11.85 -10.01
CA VAL A 57 -7.46 -13.03 -9.25
C VAL A 57 -6.48 -14.15 -9.50
N GLN A 58 -6.09 -14.84 -8.43
CA GLN A 58 -5.20 -15.99 -8.50
C GLN A 58 -5.76 -17.13 -7.68
N LYS A 59 -5.74 -18.35 -8.24
CA LYS A 59 -6.12 -19.56 -7.50
C LYS A 59 -4.97 -19.95 -6.54
N HIS A 60 -5.34 -20.28 -5.29
CA HIS A 60 -4.48 -20.85 -4.26
C HIS A 60 -5.18 -22.06 -3.66
N GLY A 61 -4.76 -23.27 -4.00
CA GLY A 61 -5.46 -24.49 -3.65
C GLY A 61 -6.91 -24.44 -4.11
N GLU A 62 -7.86 -24.56 -3.20
CA GLU A 62 -9.31 -24.54 -3.50
C GLU A 62 -9.94 -23.14 -3.38
N ARG A 63 -9.15 -22.08 -3.21
CA ARG A 63 -9.63 -20.71 -3.04
C ARG A 63 -9.09 -19.77 -4.09
N ASP A 64 -9.88 -18.78 -4.46
CA ASP A 64 -9.43 -17.65 -5.25
C ASP A 64 -9.03 -16.50 -4.32
N VAL A 65 -7.81 -16.03 -4.45
CA VAL A 65 -7.32 -14.77 -3.84
C VAL A 65 -7.64 -13.64 -4.80
N TRP A 66 -8.33 -12.64 -4.31
CA TRP A 66 -8.75 -11.48 -5.07
C TRP A 66 -7.93 -10.26 -4.68
N LEU A 67 -7.31 -9.62 -5.66
CA LEU A 67 -6.61 -8.36 -5.53
C LEU A 67 -7.41 -7.27 -6.23
N ASN A 68 -7.96 -6.34 -5.47
CA ASN A 68 -8.68 -5.19 -6.04
C ASN A 68 -7.73 -4.30 -6.83
N ALA A 69 -8.28 -3.55 -7.79
CA ALA A 69 -7.54 -2.46 -8.41
C ALA A 69 -7.06 -1.47 -7.34
N PRO A 70 -5.90 -0.81 -7.54
CA PRO A 70 -5.39 0.18 -6.59
C PRO A 70 -6.43 1.28 -6.31
N PRO A 71 -6.51 1.77 -5.07
CA PRO A 71 -7.41 2.87 -4.74
C PRO A 71 -6.98 4.15 -5.45
N ILE A 72 -7.93 5.07 -5.66
CA ILE A 72 -7.62 6.42 -6.12
C ILE A 72 -6.75 7.11 -5.07
N PRO A 73 -5.65 7.78 -5.48
CA PRO A 73 -4.77 8.47 -4.56
C PRO A 73 -5.51 9.53 -3.74
N LEU A 74 -5.10 9.68 -2.50
CA LEU A 74 -5.63 10.75 -1.64
C LEU A 74 -5.17 12.11 -2.14
N THR A 75 -6.03 13.11 -1.97
CA THR A 75 -5.64 14.52 -2.13
C THR A 75 -4.71 14.96 -1.00
N THR A 76 -4.06 16.13 -1.15
CA THR A 76 -3.22 16.69 -0.10
C THR A 76 -4.01 16.93 1.18
N GLU A 77 -5.25 17.43 1.10
CA GLU A 77 -6.13 17.68 2.23
C GLU A 77 -6.49 16.38 2.96
N GLU A 78 -6.78 15.31 2.22
CA GLU A 78 -7.07 14.00 2.79
C GLU A 78 -5.82 13.39 3.44
N MET A 79 -4.65 13.55 2.83
CA MET A 79 -3.37 13.14 3.42
C MET A 79 -3.11 13.89 4.73
N ASP A 80 -3.26 15.21 4.73
CA ASP A 80 -3.09 16.04 5.92
C ASP A 80 -4.04 15.60 7.05
N TYR A 81 -5.31 15.39 6.72
CA TYR A 81 -6.30 14.88 7.69
C TYR A 81 -5.86 13.54 8.31
N VAL A 82 -5.39 12.60 7.52
CA VAL A 82 -4.93 11.30 8.03
C VAL A 82 -3.72 11.45 8.96
N PHE A 83 -2.77 12.31 8.61
CA PHE A 83 -1.57 12.53 9.43
C PHE A 83 -1.80 13.42 10.66
N ASP A 84 -2.85 14.23 10.67
CA ASP A 84 -3.26 15.05 11.82
C ASP A 84 -4.07 14.26 12.87
N LEU A 85 -4.43 13.01 12.60
CA LEU A 85 -5.09 12.15 13.59
C LEU A 85 -4.24 12.03 14.87
N PRO A 86 -4.89 11.83 16.06
CA PRO A 86 -4.21 11.84 17.35
C PRO A 86 -3.41 10.55 17.61
N TYR A 87 -2.39 10.30 16.82
CA TYR A 87 -1.49 9.16 17.02
C TYR A 87 -0.67 9.32 18.30
N ALA A 88 -0.61 8.26 19.09
CA ALA A 88 0.16 8.23 20.33
C ALA A 88 1.69 8.26 20.10
N ARG A 89 2.18 7.85 18.93
CA ARG A 89 3.61 7.67 18.59
C ARG A 89 4.37 6.82 19.61
N LEU A 90 3.71 5.78 20.14
CA LEU A 90 4.24 4.85 21.11
C LEU A 90 4.04 3.41 20.61
N PRO A 91 4.84 2.46 21.09
CA PRO A 91 4.58 1.05 20.85
C PRO A 91 3.18 0.65 21.35
N HIS A 92 2.58 -0.35 20.73
CA HIS A 92 1.27 -0.83 21.16
C HIS A 92 1.35 -1.34 22.62
N PRO A 93 0.37 -1.04 23.49
CA PRO A 93 0.39 -1.40 24.91
C PRO A 93 0.61 -2.89 25.21
N ALA A 94 0.21 -3.77 24.30
CA ALA A 94 0.44 -5.20 24.43
C ALA A 94 1.93 -5.61 24.57
N TYR A 95 2.84 -4.75 24.14
CA TYR A 95 4.27 -4.99 24.26
C TYR A 95 4.84 -4.66 25.66
N GLY A 96 4.06 -3.98 26.52
CA GLY A 96 4.50 -3.61 27.86
C GLY A 96 5.81 -2.83 27.84
N ASN A 97 6.79 -3.30 28.60
CA ASN A 97 8.12 -2.67 28.72
C ASN A 97 9.17 -3.24 27.76
N ALA A 98 8.77 -4.05 26.77
CA ALA A 98 9.72 -4.59 25.80
C ALA A 98 10.36 -3.48 24.97
N ARG A 99 11.68 -3.54 24.81
CA ARG A 99 12.43 -2.61 23.98
C ARG A 99 12.43 -3.07 22.52
N PHE A 100 12.10 -2.16 21.61
CA PHE A 100 12.12 -2.41 20.18
C PHE A 100 13.18 -1.56 19.49
N PRO A 101 14.30 -2.12 19.04
CA PRO A 101 15.30 -1.37 18.30
C PRO A 101 14.74 -0.68 17.06
N ALA A 102 13.81 -1.32 16.35
CA ALA A 102 13.15 -0.72 15.20
C ALA A 102 12.35 0.55 15.57
N PHE A 103 11.63 0.54 16.71
CA PHE A 103 10.94 1.73 17.19
C PHE A 103 11.90 2.86 17.53
N ASP A 104 13.02 2.55 18.21
CA ASP A 104 14.04 3.54 18.54
C ASP A 104 14.60 4.25 17.28
N MET A 105 14.65 3.54 16.14
CA MET A 105 15.11 4.10 14.86
C MET A 105 14.09 5.02 14.20
N ILE A 106 12.79 4.72 14.30
CA ILE A 106 11.75 5.40 13.52
C ILE A 106 10.85 6.34 14.33
N LYS A 107 10.97 6.37 15.65
CA LYS A 107 10.05 7.14 16.54
C LYS A 107 9.98 8.63 16.23
N PHE A 108 11.00 9.20 15.62
CA PHE A 108 11.08 10.61 15.19
C PHE A 108 11.00 10.76 13.67
N SER A 109 10.62 9.73 12.95
CA SER A 109 10.44 9.80 11.50
C SER A 109 9.15 10.56 11.15
N VAL A 110 9.23 11.37 10.08
CA VAL A 110 8.10 12.09 9.51
C VAL A 110 7.92 11.65 8.06
N ASN A 111 6.77 11.09 7.74
CA ASN A 111 6.44 10.72 6.38
C ASN A 111 5.86 11.94 5.65
N ILE A 112 6.51 12.39 4.59
CA ILE A 112 6.10 13.59 3.83
C ILE A 112 5.29 13.29 2.58
N MET A 113 5.37 12.05 2.08
CA MET A 113 4.67 11.62 0.87
C MET A 113 4.49 10.10 0.85
N ARG A 114 3.61 9.62 -0.02
CA ARG A 114 3.45 8.22 -0.40
C ARG A 114 3.52 8.06 -1.91
N GLY A 115 3.91 6.85 -2.36
CA GLY A 115 4.05 6.52 -3.77
C GLY A 115 5.46 6.70 -4.31
N CYS A 116 5.73 6.08 -5.46
CA CYS A 116 7.02 6.19 -6.14
C CYS A 116 6.85 5.97 -7.64
N PHE A 117 7.32 6.88 -8.46
CA PHE A 117 7.29 6.76 -9.92
C PHE A 117 8.55 6.08 -10.51
N GLY A 118 9.50 5.65 -9.68
CA GLY A 118 10.81 5.16 -10.12
C GLY A 118 10.77 3.89 -10.95
N GLY A 119 9.91 2.92 -10.60
CA GLY A 119 9.77 1.67 -11.37
C GLY A 119 11.04 0.82 -11.42
N CYS A 120 11.88 0.88 -10.40
CA CYS A 120 13.12 0.09 -10.32
C CYS A 120 12.81 -1.42 -10.31
N THR A 121 13.56 -2.20 -11.07
CA THR A 121 13.26 -3.64 -11.27
C THR A 121 13.42 -4.50 -10.02
N PHE A 122 14.15 -4.04 -9.04
CA PHE A 122 14.37 -4.72 -7.75
C PHE A 122 13.41 -4.26 -6.63
N CYS A 123 12.55 -3.25 -6.89
CA CYS A 123 11.79 -2.57 -5.85
C CYS A 123 10.29 -2.77 -6.05
N SER A 124 9.59 -3.14 -4.99
CA SER A 124 8.13 -3.32 -4.97
C SER A 124 7.34 -2.15 -4.36
N ILE A 125 7.99 -1.00 -4.12
CA ILE A 125 7.29 0.17 -3.52
C ILE A 125 6.12 0.60 -4.39
N THR A 126 6.26 0.56 -5.72
CA THR A 126 5.17 0.94 -6.63
C THR A 126 3.95 0.03 -6.56
N GLU A 127 4.11 -1.22 -6.15
CA GLU A 127 3.03 -2.18 -5.94
C GLU A 127 2.33 -1.99 -4.59
N HIS A 128 3.01 -1.43 -3.59
CA HIS A 128 2.48 -1.20 -2.24
C HIS A 128 1.94 0.23 -2.04
N GLU A 129 2.74 1.23 -2.41
CA GLU A 129 2.44 2.64 -2.19
C GLU A 129 1.80 3.31 -3.42
N GLY A 130 1.83 2.62 -4.57
CA GLY A 130 1.36 3.16 -5.85
C GLY A 130 2.42 3.96 -6.61
N ARG A 131 2.08 4.28 -7.86
CA ARG A 131 2.96 5.04 -8.78
C ARG A 131 2.72 6.54 -8.73
N ILE A 132 1.58 6.97 -8.21
CA ILE A 132 1.21 8.37 -8.11
C ILE A 132 1.66 8.90 -6.76
N ILE A 133 2.41 9.99 -6.77
CA ILE A 133 2.87 10.63 -5.55
C ILE A 133 1.70 11.35 -4.89
N GLN A 134 1.51 11.08 -3.60
CA GLN A 134 0.54 11.71 -2.72
C GLN A 134 1.30 12.50 -1.68
N ASN A 135 1.27 13.83 -1.78
CA ASN A 135 2.01 14.72 -0.89
C ASN A 135 1.15 15.20 0.27
N ARG A 136 1.81 15.46 1.39
CA ARG A 136 1.28 16.30 2.47
C ARG A 136 1.60 17.76 2.18
N SER A 137 0.85 18.67 2.79
CA SER A 137 1.19 20.09 2.80
C SER A 137 2.42 20.35 3.69
N GLU A 138 3.14 21.43 3.39
CA GLU A 138 4.25 21.88 4.22
C GLU A 138 3.79 22.21 5.65
N GLU A 139 2.64 22.84 5.80
CA GLU A 139 2.05 23.19 7.08
C GLU A 139 1.75 21.95 7.93
N SER A 140 1.24 20.88 7.33
CA SER A 140 0.99 19.61 8.03
C SER A 140 2.29 18.99 8.52
N ILE A 141 3.32 18.99 7.70
CA ILE A 141 4.64 18.46 8.04
C ILE A 141 5.27 19.27 9.19
N LEU A 142 5.25 20.60 9.10
CA LEU A 142 5.80 21.47 10.15
C LEU A 142 5.07 21.29 11.48
N ARG A 143 3.73 21.22 11.49
CA ARG A 143 2.96 20.95 12.71
C ARG A 143 3.36 19.61 13.35
N GLU A 144 3.59 18.58 12.56
CA GLU A 144 4.03 17.28 13.08
C GLU A 144 5.43 17.33 13.67
N VAL A 145 6.37 18.01 13.02
CA VAL A 145 7.73 18.22 13.53
C VAL A 145 7.71 18.99 14.86
N GLU A 146 6.92 20.06 14.94
CA GLU A 146 6.73 20.82 16.17
C GLU A 146 6.12 19.98 17.28
N LYS A 147 5.10 19.18 16.98
CA LYS A 147 4.49 18.25 17.93
C LYS A 147 5.51 17.23 18.45
N ILE A 148 6.37 16.67 17.58
CA ILE A 148 7.44 15.76 18.00
C ILE A 148 8.41 16.48 18.93
N ARG A 149 8.88 17.66 18.56
CA ARG A 149 9.78 18.48 19.36
C ARG A 149 9.22 18.72 20.78
N ASP A 150 7.95 19.07 20.87
CA ASP A 150 7.34 19.55 22.10
C ASP A 150 6.81 18.42 23.00
N THR A 151 6.47 17.25 22.42
CA THR A 151 5.76 16.17 23.17
C THR A 151 6.47 14.83 23.17
N ALA A 152 7.38 14.56 22.25
CA ALA A 152 7.98 13.22 22.16
C ALA A 152 9.10 13.02 23.19
N PRO A 153 9.01 12.01 24.06
CA PRO A 153 10.03 11.75 25.07
C PRO A 153 11.39 11.45 24.43
N GLY A 154 12.43 12.12 24.92
CA GLY A 154 13.82 11.88 24.49
C GLY A 154 14.13 12.35 23.07
N PHE A 155 13.40 13.34 22.56
CA PHE A 155 13.71 13.93 21.26
C PHE A 155 15.13 14.50 21.23
N THR A 156 15.89 14.13 20.21
CA THR A 156 17.32 14.44 20.07
C THR A 156 17.61 15.66 19.17
N GLY A 157 16.56 16.29 18.62
CA GLY A 157 16.70 17.35 17.61
C GLY A 157 16.90 16.81 16.19
N ILE A 158 16.82 15.49 15.97
CA ILE A 158 16.99 14.87 14.67
C ILE A 158 15.67 14.25 14.23
N ILE A 159 15.22 14.60 13.03
CA ILE A 159 14.09 13.99 12.31
C ILE A 159 14.66 13.12 11.19
N SER A 160 14.05 11.96 10.95
CA SER A 160 14.43 11.04 9.87
C SER A 160 13.25 10.77 8.93
#